data_5f8e92200edd518b7526c115d84d8318
#
_entry.id   5f8e92200edd518b7526c115d84d8318
#
_cell.length_a   1.000
_cell.length_b   1.000
_cell.length_c   1.000
_cell.angle_alpha   90.00
_cell.angle_beta   90.00
_cell.angle_gamma   90.00
#
_symmetry.space_group_name_H-M   'P 1'
#
loop_
_entity.id
_entity.type
_entity.pdbx_description
1 polymer ?
#
loop_
_entity_poly.entity_id
_entity_poly.type
_entity_poly.pdbx_seq_one_letter_code
_entity_poly.pdbx_strand_id
1 'polypeptide(L)'
;MNLLWLGDPIFDLGSHHISILGIAAFVGLFALGLFVARIVQSAFVRRFLSRFKLDANFVAIITTILSVVALVFFTVAAVNGLGIPLAWSEPLPGVPISLLQIFLLVGLLFLVFWISSRTKRFLFDRFLVHSGLDRSLQYAISQIASNVILVVGIFVVLQNTGIHLEALTVFAGAVGVGVGFGLQNITSNFISGLVILAERPITIGDRVEVAGVTGQVQKIRARSTVVVTNDNIATIVPNQKFIDSPVTNWTWGDPRVRFRIPIGAAYGSDVEVVRQTLIEAAKEHPKCLNDPAPSVFFKAFGDSSLDFELVVWSSEMSHRPARFRSDLNFAIEKKFRAAKIEIPFPQRDLNIRSGVLRVDTRDAEKPPADSQPNET
;
A
#
# COMPACT_ATOMS: atom_id res chain seq x y z
N MET A 1 73.38 -10.46 21.43
CA MET A 1 73.02 -10.64 20.00
C MET A 1 72.15 -9.44 19.59
N ASN A 2 72.81 -8.46 18.93
CA ASN A 2 72.16 -7.17 18.65
C ASN A 2 71.11 -7.33 17.57
N LEU A 3 69.82 -7.15 17.92
CA LEU A 3 68.64 -7.17 17.02
C LEU A 3 68.53 -5.92 16.09
N LEU A 4 69.60 -5.10 16.05
CA LEU A 4 69.70 -3.85 15.29
C LEU A 4 69.52 -4.05 13.76
N TRP A 5 69.91 -5.22 13.23
CA TRP A 5 69.75 -5.55 11.79
C TRP A 5 68.32 -5.77 11.31
N LEU A 6 67.33 -5.93 12.19
CA LEU A 6 65.90 -6.06 11.86
C LEU A 6 65.33 -4.73 11.41
N GLY A 7 65.93 -3.60 11.66
CA GLY A 7 65.56 -2.27 11.22
C GLY A 7 66.20 -1.83 9.91
N ASP A 8 67.21 -2.61 9.39
CA ASP A 8 67.88 -2.26 8.15
C ASP A 8 66.96 -2.49 6.94
N PRO A 9 66.94 -1.59 5.92
CA PRO A 9 66.14 -1.71 4.73
C PRO A 9 66.59 -2.90 3.90
N ILE A 10 65.68 -3.81 3.58
CA ILE A 10 65.95 -4.93 2.67
C ILE A 10 65.58 -4.54 1.23
N PHE A 11 64.63 -3.64 1.07
CA PHE A 11 64.15 -3.25 -0.24
C PHE A 11 63.80 -1.77 -0.24
N ASP A 12 64.28 -1.04 -1.24
CA ASP A 12 63.94 0.34 -1.46
C ASP A 12 62.82 0.43 -2.50
N LEU A 13 61.68 0.88 -2.08
CA LEU A 13 60.54 1.19 -2.98
C LEU A 13 60.38 2.71 -3.04
N GLY A 14 61.05 3.35 -4.01
CA GLY A 14 61.03 4.79 -4.14
C GLY A 14 61.71 5.50 -2.95
N SER A 15 61.00 6.39 -2.26
CA SER A 15 61.48 7.09 -1.07
C SER A 15 61.30 6.32 0.25
N HIS A 16 60.80 5.10 0.23
CA HIS A 16 60.46 4.33 1.43
C HIS A 16 61.35 3.06 1.55
N HIS A 17 61.89 2.91 2.76
CA HIS A 17 62.71 1.77 3.13
C HIS A 17 61.87 0.71 3.83
N ILE A 18 61.65 -0.44 3.20
CA ILE A 18 60.92 -1.56 3.80
C ILE A 18 61.89 -2.38 4.61
N SER A 19 61.68 -2.44 5.94
CA SER A 19 62.44 -3.25 6.86
C SER A 19 61.75 -4.58 7.18
N ILE A 20 62.52 -5.56 7.68
CA ILE A 20 61.95 -6.82 8.21
C ILE A 20 60.90 -6.53 9.28
N LEU A 21 61.16 -5.54 10.12
CA LEU A 21 60.25 -5.12 11.19
C LEU A 21 58.91 -4.61 10.61
N GLY A 22 58.97 -3.85 9.50
CA GLY A 22 57.76 -3.37 8.79
C GLY A 22 56.94 -4.52 8.23
N ILE A 23 57.57 -5.52 7.61
CA ILE A 23 56.86 -6.70 7.08
C ILE A 23 56.25 -7.51 8.24
N ALA A 24 56.96 -7.69 9.34
CA ALA A 24 56.44 -8.39 10.51
C ALA A 24 55.26 -7.64 11.13
N ALA A 25 55.34 -6.30 11.20
CA ALA A 25 54.26 -5.45 11.69
C ALA A 25 53.04 -5.55 10.78
N PHE A 26 53.23 -5.54 9.44
CA PHE A 26 52.14 -5.74 8.47
C PHE A 26 51.43 -7.06 8.67
N VAL A 27 52.17 -8.17 8.68
CA VAL A 27 51.60 -9.52 8.86
C VAL A 27 50.90 -9.64 10.21
N GLY A 28 51.52 -9.09 11.28
CA GLY A 28 50.95 -9.11 12.63
C GLY A 28 49.65 -8.31 12.72
N LEU A 29 49.63 -7.08 12.22
CA LEU A 29 48.42 -6.22 12.25
C LEU A 29 47.33 -6.77 11.35
N PHE A 30 47.63 -7.30 10.17
CA PHE A 30 46.66 -7.91 9.28
C PHE A 30 46.06 -9.19 9.88
N ALA A 31 46.90 -10.06 10.46
CA ALA A 31 46.45 -11.25 11.19
C ALA A 31 45.58 -10.88 12.41
N LEU A 32 45.92 -9.81 13.13
CA LEU A 32 45.14 -9.28 14.24
C LEU A 32 43.77 -8.77 13.74
N GLY A 33 43.73 -8.09 12.60
CA GLY A 33 42.49 -7.65 11.95
C GLY A 33 41.57 -8.81 11.62
N LEU A 34 42.09 -9.88 11.01
CA LEU A 34 41.36 -11.11 10.74
C LEU A 34 40.86 -11.79 12.02
N PHE A 35 41.67 -11.79 13.06
CA PHE A 35 41.31 -12.36 14.36
C PHE A 35 40.18 -11.57 15.02
N VAL A 36 40.27 -10.23 15.06
CA VAL A 36 39.24 -9.35 15.59
C VAL A 36 37.94 -9.49 14.79
N ALA A 37 38.02 -9.54 13.47
CA ALA A 37 36.85 -9.74 12.62
C ALA A 37 36.16 -11.09 12.92
N ARG A 38 36.93 -12.16 13.17
CA ARG A 38 36.37 -13.46 13.58
C ARG A 38 35.75 -13.42 14.97
N ILE A 39 36.36 -12.72 15.93
CA ILE A 39 35.83 -12.55 17.29
C ILE A 39 34.46 -11.82 17.19
N VAL A 40 34.41 -10.73 16.46
CA VAL A 40 33.16 -9.95 16.28
C VAL A 40 32.06 -10.80 15.68
N GLN A 41 32.37 -11.72 14.76
CA GLN A 41 31.42 -12.66 14.19
C GLN A 41 31.15 -13.90 15.07
N SER A 42 31.86 -14.06 16.18
CA SER A 42 31.72 -15.22 17.04
C SER A 42 30.33 -15.33 17.69
N ALA A 43 29.98 -16.54 18.09
CA ALA A 43 28.74 -16.81 18.82
C ALA A 43 28.68 -16.07 20.16
N PHE A 44 29.83 -15.74 20.76
CA PHE A 44 29.91 -15.02 22.01
C PHE A 44 29.40 -13.57 21.88
N VAL A 45 29.88 -12.82 20.89
CA VAL A 45 29.46 -11.43 20.65
C VAL A 45 27.97 -11.42 20.24
N ARG A 46 27.53 -12.37 19.43
CA ARG A 46 26.12 -12.49 19.06
C ARG A 46 25.22 -12.77 20.28
N ARG A 47 25.62 -13.66 21.18
CA ARG A 47 24.91 -13.91 22.46
C ARG A 47 24.91 -12.69 23.37
N PHE A 48 26.00 -11.94 23.42
CA PHE A 48 26.08 -10.71 24.22
C PHE A 48 25.10 -9.66 23.68
N LEU A 49 25.08 -9.41 22.36
CA LEU A 49 24.16 -8.47 21.73
C LEU A 49 22.69 -8.91 21.81
N SER A 50 22.41 -10.21 21.80
CA SER A 50 21.03 -10.72 21.95
C SER A 50 20.45 -10.48 23.35
N ARG A 51 21.26 -10.20 24.39
CA ARG A 51 20.78 -9.78 25.71
C ARG A 51 20.02 -8.45 25.70
N PHE A 52 20.28 -7.60 24.71
CA PHE A 52 19.56 -6.32 24.53
C PHE A 52 18.21 -6.44 23.81
N LYS A 53 17.65 -7.66 23.71
CA LYS A 53 16.37 -7.96 23.02
C LYS A 53 16.35 -7.51 21.54
N LEU A 54 17.52 -7.41 20.91
CA LEU A 54 17.67 -7.11 19.50
C LEU A 54 17.33 -8.35 18.66
N ASP A 55 16.65 -8.14 17.54
CA ASP A 55 16.30 -9.20 16.61
C ASP A 55 17.58 -9.90 16.09
N ALA A 56 17.56 -11.22 15.97
CA ALA A 56 18.71 -12.02 15.54
C ALA A 56 19.30 -11.56 14.19
N ASN A 57 18.42 -11.07 13.30
CA ASN A 57 18.81 -10.52 12.01
C ASN A 57 19.55 -9.18 12.16
N PHE A 58 19.08 -8.33 13.06
CA PHE A 58 19.70 -7.03 13.35
C PHE A 58 21.08 -7.22 13.99
N VAL A 59 21.22 -8.17 14.92
CA VAL A 59 22.50 -8.56 15.51
C VAL A 59 23.47 -9.06 14.45
N ALA A 60 23.00 -9.87 13.48
CA ALA A 60 23.86 -10.35 12.39
C ALA A 60 24.35 -9.22 11.48
N ILE A 61 23.51 -8.22 11.20
CA ILE A 61 23.88 -7.03 10.40
C ILE A 61 24.97 -6.23 11.15
N ILE A 62 24.72 -5.89 12.42
CA ILE A 62 25.67 -5.11 13.23
C ILE A 62 27.02 -5.81 13.32
N THR A 63 27.03 -7.11 13.63
CA THR A 63 28.30 -7.86 13.73
C THR A 63 29.03 -7.95 12.39
N THR A 64 28.32 -8.00 11.26
CA THR A 64 28.94 -8.00 9.94
C THR A 64 29.55 -6.63 9.63
N ILE A 65 28.82 -5.56 9.84
CA ILE A 65 29.31 -4.19 9.63
C ILE A 65 30.54 -3.94 10.52
N LEU A 66 30.46 -4.26 11.80
CA LEU A 66 31.54 -4.05 12.75
C LEU A 66 32.81 -4.86 12.40
N SER A 67 32.63 -6.10 11.89
CA SER A 67 33.75 -6.92 11.44
C SER A 67 34.42 -6.36 10.19
N VAL A 68 33.68 -5.79 9.27
CA VAL A 68 34.18 -5.14 8.05
C VAL A 68 34.96 -3.87 8.42
N VAL A 69 34.39 -3.04 9.28
CA VAL A 69 35.05 -1.81 9.77
C VAL A 69 36.36 -2.14 10.49
N ALA A 70 36.36 -3.15 11.36
CA ALA A 70 37.58 -3.60 12.05
C ALA A 70 38.63 -4.10 11.05
N LEU A 71 38.23 -4.92 10.06
CA LEU A 71 39.13 -5.43 9.02
C LEU A 71 39.78 -4.29 8.22
N VAL A 72 38.98 -3.33 7.78
CA VAL A 72 39.47 -2.16 7.04
C VAL A 72 40.42 -1.35 7.90
N PHE A 73 40.11 -1.07 9.16
CA PHE A 73 40.94 -0.33 10.07
C PHE A 73 42.30 -0.99 10.26
N PHE A 74 42.33 -2.31 10.55
CA PHE A 74 43.58 -3.04 10.74
C PHE A 74 44.39 -3.19 9.46
N THR A 75 43.72 -3.29 8.28
CA THR A 75 44.43 -3.31 7.00
C THR A 75 45.14 -1.98 6.73
N VAL A 76 44.46 -0.85 7.00
CA VAL A 76 45.05 0.49 6.91
C VAL A 76 46.21 0.65 7.88
N ALA A 77 46.04 0.21 9.12
CA ALA A 77 47.11 0.24 10.13
C ALA A 77 48.30 -0.65 9.73
N ALA A 78 48.06 -1.82 9.14
CA ALA A 78 49.09 -2.72 8.66
C ALA A 78 49.92 -2.10 7.53
N VAL A 79 49.27 -1.43 6.55
CA VAL A 79 49.96 -0.73 5.47
C VAL A 79 50.84 0.43 6.00
N ASN A 80 50.34 1.19 6.98
CA ASN A 80 51.12 2.21 7.65
C ASN A 80 52.34 1.61 8.40
N GLY A 81 52.19 0.41 8.96
CA GLY A 81 53.27 -0.32 9.63
C GLY A 81 54.40 -0.74 8.69
N LEU A 82 54.17 -0.84 7.39
CA LEU A 82 55.20 -1.05 6.36
C LEU A 82 56.09 0.19 6.14
N GLY A 83 55.80 1.33 6.83
CA GLY A 83 56.47 2.59 6.56
C GLY A 83 56.01 3.29 5.30
N ILE A 84 54.88 2.84 4.73
CA ILE A 84 54.23 3.44 3.58
C ILE A 84 53.08 4.30 4.12
N PRO A 85 53.26 5.63 4.29
CA PRO A 85 52.16 6.47 4.73
C PRO A 85 51.04 6.42 3.67
N LEU A 86 49.80 6.26 4.11
CA LEU A 86 48.62 6.24 3.20
C LEU A 86 48.48 7.52 2.37
N ALA A 87 49.20 8.58 2.74
CA ALA A 87 49.32 9.83 2.00
C ALA A 87 50.37 9.78 0.89
N TRP A 88 51.06 8.65 0.70
CA TRP A 88 52.12 8.54 -0.32
C TRP A 88 51.52 8.39 -1.70
N SER A 89 51.61 9.45 -2.49
CA SER A 89 50.99 9.59 -3.81
C SER A 89 52.04 9.86 -4.90
N GLU A 90 53.31 9.42 -4.73
CA GLU A 90 54.22 9.57 -5.85
C GLU A 90 53.82 8.63 -7.00
N PRO A 91 53.53 9.20 -8.18
CA PRO A 91 53.10 8.39 -9.32
C PRO A 91 54.25 7.58 -9.88
N LEU A 92 53.98 6.38 -10.38
CA LEU A 92 54.94 5.59 -11.13
C LEU A 92 55.46 6.38 -12.36
N PRO A 93 56.73 6.23 -12.73
CA PRO A 93 57.29 6.93 -13.90
C PRO A 93 56.40 6.64 -15.15
N GLY A 94 55.76 7.69 -15.69
CA GLY A 94 54.93 7.59 -16.87
C GLY A 94 53.44 7.21 -16.67
N VAL A 95 53.00 6.98 -15.42
CA VAL A 95 51.59 6.65 -15.07
C VAL A 95 51.16 7.52 -13.89
N PRO A 96 50.02 8.24 -13.96
CA PRO A 96 49.59 9.12 -12.87
C PRO A 96 48.97 8.36 -11.69
N ILE A 97 49.32 7.09 -11.49
CA ILE A 97 48.75 6.22 -10.46
C ILE A 97 49.89 5.56 -9.68
N SER A 98 49.84 5.63 -8.34
CA SER A 98 50.83 4.96 -7.47
C SER A 98 50.49 3.47 -7.28
N LEU A 99 51.54 2.66 -7.00
CA LEU A 99 51.35 1.23 -6.67
C LEU A 99 50.38 1.04 -5.51
N LEU A 100 50.43 1.93 -4.50
CA LEU A 100 49.48 1.91 -3.38
C LEU A 100 48.04 2.14 -3.81
N GLN A 101 47.81 3.07 -4.72
CA GLN A 101 46.47 3.32 -5.29
C GLN A 101 45.91 2.10 -6.02
N ILE A 102 46.78 1.38 -6.77
CA ILE A 102 46.40 0.12 -7.44
C ILE A 102 46.03 -0.95 -6.40
N PHE A 103 46.83 -1.12 -5.35
CA PHE A 103 46.52 -2.07 -4.27
C PHE A 103 45.23 -1.72 -3.53
N LEU A 104 45.04 -0.46 -3.21
CA LEU A 104 43.81 0.04 -2.58
C LEU A 104 42.60 -0.16 -3.52
N LEU A 105 42.72 0.14 -4.82
CA LEU A 105 41.70 -0.07 -5.79
C LEU A 105 41.26 -1.54 -5.85
N VAL A 106 42.22 -2.46 -6.01
CA VAL A 106 41.95 -3.90 -6.06
C VAL A 106 41.33 -4.40 -4.74
N GLY A 107 41.89 -3.97 -3.60
CA GLY A 107 41.38 -4.32 -2.28
C GLY A 107 39.95 -3.83 -2.04
N LEU A 108 39.67 -2.57 -2.41
CA LEU A 108 38.32 -1.99 -2.29
C LEU A 108 37.32 -2.65 -3.25
N LEU A 109 37.69 -2.95 -4.50
CA LEU A 109 36.87 -3.69 -5.44
C LEU A 109 36.56 -5.10 -4.90
N PHE A 110 37.56 -5.79 -4.37
CA PHE A 110 37.35 -7.08 -3.72
C PHE A 110 36.38 -6.98 -2.55
N LEU A 111 36.54 -5.94 -1.70
CA LEU A 111 35.66 -5.66 -0.56
C LEU A 111 34.20 -5.41 -1.03
N VAL A 112 34.01 -4.59 -2.06
CA VAL A 112 32.69 -4.32 -2.65
C VAL A 112 32.06 -5.61 -3.17
N PHE A 113 32.82 -6.43 -3.92
CA PHE A 113 32.34 -7.72 -4.40
C PHE A 113 31.97 -8.67 -3.25
N TRP A 114 32.79 -8.71 -2.19
CA TRP A 114 32.56 -9.52 -1.01
C TRP A 114 31.29 -9.07 -0.26
N ILE A 115 31.11 -7.75 -0.06
CA ILE A 115 29.92 -7.17 0.58
C ILE A 115 28.68 -7.50 -0.27
N SER A 116 28.73 -7.26 -1.57
CA SER A 116 27.63 -7.56 -2.50
C SER A 116 27.23 -9.04 -2.42
N SER A 117 28.18 -9.95 -2.52
CA SER A 117 27.95 -11.40 -2.45
C SER A 117 27.43 -11.84 -1.06
N ARG A 118 27.92 -11.18 -0.02
CA ARG A 118 27.49 -11.47 1.37
C ARG A 118 26.07 -10.99 1.60
N THR A 119 25.72 -9.81 1.10
CA THR A 119 24.36 -9.25 1.17
C THR A 119 23.36 -10.12 0.42
N LYS A 120 23.72 -10.59 -0.80
CA LYS A 120 22.87 -11.53 -1.56
C LYS A 120 22.54 -12.77 -0.72
N ARG A 121 23.56 -13.44 -0.16
CA ARG A 121 23.36 -14.64 0.68
C ARG A 121 22.57 -14.34 1.94
N PHE A 122 22.85 -13.23 2.60
CA PHE A 122 22.12 -12.83 3.81
C PHE A 122 20.65 -12.58 3.53
N LEU A 123 20.33 -11.81 2.47
CA LEU A 123 18.94 -11.58 2.08
C LEU A 123 18.22 -12.88 1.69
N PHE A 124 18.85 -13.68 0.84
CA PHE A 124 18.24 -14.91 0.33
C PHE A 124 18.05 -15.98 1.40
N ASP A 125 19.12 -16.29 2.18
CA ASP A 125 19.14 -17.44 3.08
C ASP A 125 18.56 -17.11 4.48
N ARG A 126 18.49 -15.84 4.85
CA ARG A 126 18.14 -15.46 6.22
C ARG A 126 16.97 -14.52 6.35
N PHE A 127 16.95 -13.46 5.57
CA PHE A 127 15.91 -12.43 5.71
C PHE A 127 14.63 -12.80 4.96
N LEU A 128 14.74 -13.19 3.69
CA LEU A 128 13.57 -13.45 2.83
C LEU A 128 12.98 -14.86 3.01
N VAL A 129 13.70 -15.80 3.58
CA VAL A 129 13.19 -17.17 3.86
C VAL A 129 11.91 -17.14 4.72
N HIS A 130 11.82 -16.20 5.68
CA HIS A 130 10.67 -16.09 6.58
C HIS A 130 9.55 -15.16 6.06
N SER A 131 9.71 -14.59 4.87
CA SER A 131 8.78 -13.59 4.33
C SER A 131 7.52 -14.18 3.67
N GLY A 132 7.43 -15.51 3.50
CA GLY A 132 6.34 -16.16 2.77
C GLY A 132 6.32 -15.88 1.25
N LEU A 133 7.37 -15.26 0.71
CA LEU A 133 7.53 -15.00 -0.73
C LEU A 133 7.99 -16.25 -1.46
N ASP A 134 7.63 -16.38 -2.74
CA ASP A 134 8.14 -17.44 -3.62
C ASP A 134 9.66 -17.36 -3.76
N ARG A 135 10.32 -18.51 -3.85
CA ARG A 135 11.80 -18.60 -3.98
C ARG A 135 12.35 -17.78 -5.15
N SER A 136 11.62 -17.73 -6.27
CA SER A 136 12.00 -16.94 -7.43
C SER A 136 12.05 -15.45 -7.13
N LEU A 137 11.05 -14.94 -6.39
CA LEU A 137 11.00 -13.54 -5.97
C LEU A 137 12.06 -13.22 -4.91
N GLN A 138 12.31 -14.13 -3.95
CA GLN A 138 13.41 -14.00 -2.98
C GLN A 138 14.76 -13.88 -3.69
N TYR A 139 15.00 -14.72 -4.70
CA TYR A 139 16.23 -14.68 -5.50
C TYR A 139 16.34 -13.35 -6.27
N ALA A 140 15.27 -12.92 -6.94
CA ALA A 140 15.26 -11.68 -7.72
C ALA A 140 15.57 -10.45 -6.84
N ILE A 141 14.92 -10.33 -5.67
CA ILE A 141 15.17 -9.23 -4.73
C ILE A 141 16.61 -9.24 -4.24
N SER A 142 17.12 -10.41 -3.83
CA SER A 142 18.50 -10.54 -3.35
C SER A 142 19.52 -10.22 -4.45
N GLN A 143 19.24 -10.61 -5.69
CA GLN A 143 20.12 -10.33 -6.84
C GLN A 143 20.11 -8.84 -7.18
N ILE A 144 18.94 -8.20 -7.22
CA ILE A 144 18.82 -6.76 -7.49
C ILE A 144 19.56 -5.96 -6.43
N ALA A 145 19.33 -6.26 -5.14
CA ALA A 145 20.02 -5.58 -4.03
C ALA A 145 21.55 -5.75 -4.12
N SER A 146 22.02 -6.97 -4.41
CA SER A 146 23.45 -7.26 -4.61
C SER A 146 24.02 -6.47 -5.80
N ASN A 147 23.34 -6.42 -6.92
CA ASN A 147 23.79 -5.69 -8.11
C ASN A 147 23.83 -4.18 -7.87
N VAL A 148 22.84 -3.62 -7.17
CA VAL A 148 22.84 -2.20 -6.78
C VAL A 148 24.04 -1.87 -5.91
N ILE A 149 24.32 -2.68 -4.88
CA ILE A 149 25.51 -2.52 -4.01
C ILE A 149 26.79 -2.61 -4.83
N LEU A 150 26.87 -3.56 -5.75
CA LEU A 150 28.03 -3.74 -6.61
C LEU A 150 28.28 -2.52 -7.49
N VAL A 151 27.24 -2.03 -8.19
CA VAL A 151 27.36 -0.87 -9.09
C VAL A 151 27.73 0.41 -8.30
N VAL A 152 27.01 0.69 -7.22
CA VAL A 152 27.28 1.85 -6.38
C VAL A 152 28.68 1.75 -5.74
N GLY A 153 29.06 0.56 -5.25
CA GLY A 153 30.36 0.32 -4.66
C GLY A 153 31.51 0.51 -5.65
N ILE A 154 31.39 -0.03 -6.86
CA ILE A 154 32.39 0.20 -7.92
C ILE A 154 32.51 1.70 -8.22
N PHE A 155 31.37 2.40 -8.32
CA PHE A 155 31.33 3.83 -8.60
C PHE A 155 32.09 4.63 -7.51
N VAL A 156 31.80 4.37 -6.23
CA VAL A 156 32.48 4.99 -5.09
C VAL A 156 33.98 4.69 -5.09
N VAL A 157 34.36 3.45 -5.38
CA VAL A 157 35.77 3.06 -5.44
C VAL A 157 36.51 3.81 -6.55
N LEU A 158 35.95 3.85 -7.74
CA LEU A 158 36.57 4.54 -8.89
C LEU A 158 36.70 6.05 -8.62
N GLN A 159 35.70 6.67 -8.04
CA GLN A 159 35.74 8.10 -7.69
C GLN A 159 36.85 8.41 -6.67
N ASN A 160 37.08 7.54 -5.68
CA ASN A 160 38.12 7.72 -4.68
C ASN A 160 39.53 7.48 -5.21
N THR A 161 39.71 6.85 -6.37
CA THR A 161 41.02 6.64 -7.00
C THR A 161 41.45 7.78 -7.91
N GLY A 162 40.73 8.89 -7.94
CA GLY A 162 41.05 10.07 -8.77
C GLY A 162 40.60 9.97 -10.22
N ILE A 163 39.83 8.93 -10.56
CA ILE A 163 39.22 8.83 -11.90
C ILE A 163 38.07 9.81 -11.98
N HIS A 164 38.14 10.75 -12.91
CA HIS A 164 37.09 11.74 -13.15
C HIS A 164 35.85 11.06 -13.77
N LEU A 165 34.82 10.84 -12.97
CA LEU A 165 33.58 10.18 -13.38
C LEU A 165 32.43 11.17 -13.57
N GLU A 166 32.72 12.45 -13.85
CA GLU A 166 31.71 13.51 -13.95
C GLU A 166 30.61 13.19 -14.96
N ALA A 167 31.00 12.80 -16.17
CA ALA A 167 30.05 12.40 -17.20
C ALA A 167 29.20 11.18 -16.80
N LEU A 168 29.81 10.21 -16.11
CA LEU A 168 29.11 9.02 -15.63
C LEU A 168 28.18 9.35 -14.47
N THR A 169 28.54 10.33 -13.64
CA THR A 169 27.66 10.85 -12.56
C THR A 169 26.41 11.49 -13.13
N VAL A 170 26.56 12.33 -14.16
CA VAL A 170 25.42 12.94 -14.84
C VAL A 170 24.52 11.89 -15.48
N PHE A 171 25.11 10.92 -16.18
CA PHE A 171 24.40 9.79 -16.77
C PHE A 171 23.65 8.96 -15.70
N ALA A 172 24.33 8.58 -14.61
CA ALA A 172 23.72 7.84 -13.51
C ALA A 172 22.60 8.62 -12.85
N GLY A 173 22.73 9.96 -12.73
CA GLY A 173 21.67 10.84 -12.27
C GLY A 173 20.43 10.79 -13.18
N ALA A 174 20.63 10.88 -14.48
CA ALA A 174 19.54 10.80 -15.47
C ALA A 174 18.84 9.43 -15.43
N VAL A 175 19.62 8.35 -15.36
CA VAL A 175 19.06 6.98 -15.18
C VAL A 175 18.32 6.87 -13.87
N GLY A 176 18.87 7.42 -12.76
CA GLY A 176 18.22 7.42 -11.45
C GLY A 176 16.86 8.11 -11.46
N VAL A 177 16.76 9.26 -12.13
CA VAL A 177 15.50 9.98 -12.33
C VAL A 177 14.51 9.14 -13.14
N GLY A 178 14.96 8.52 -14.25
CA GLY A 178 14.11 7.64 -15.05
C GLY A 178 13.58 6.44 -14.28
N VAL A 179 14.43 5.77 -13.49
CA VAL A 179 14.04 4.67 -12.60
C VAL A 179 13.08 5.18 -11.50
N GLY A 180 13.33 6.37 -10.94
CA GLY A 180 12.46 7.01 -9.95
C GLY A 180 11.04 7.21 -10.48
N PHE A 181 10.90 7.76 -11.68
CA PHE A 181 9.58 7.90 -12.34
C PHE A 181 8.94 6.53 -12.63
N GLY A 182 9.73 5.53 -13.05
CA GLY A 182 9.21 4.17 -13.25
C GLY A 182 8.67 3.52 -11.98
N LEU A 183 9.26 3.82 -10.81
CA LEU A 183 8.87 3.28 -9.52
C LEU A 183 7.86 4.14 -8.75
N GLN A 184 7.57 5.35 -9.22
CA GLN A 184 6.73 6.33 -8.53
C GLN A 184 5.38 5.75 -8.09
N ASN A 185 4.66 5.08 -9.00
CA ASN A 185 3.37 4.49 -8.70
C ASN A 185 3.43 3.37 -7.65
N ILE A 186 4.49 2.58 -7.66
CA ILE A 186 4.69 1.50 -6.69
C ILE A 186 4.91 2.09 -5.29
N THR A 187 5.81 3.07 -5.21
CA THR A 187 6.17 3.76 -3.97
C THR A 187 4.96 4.52 -3.40
N SER A 188 4.24 5.26 -4.24
CA SER A 188 3.05 6.00 -3.82
C SER A 188 1.97 5.07 -3.24
N ASN A 189 1.69 3.96 -3.92
CA ASN A 189 0.72 2.98 -3.42
C ASN A 189 1.16 2.31 -2.12
N PHE A 190 2.45 2.05 -1.95
CA PHE A 190 3.00 1.46 -0.73
C PHE A 190 2.90 2.45 0.44
N ILE A 191 3.30 3.71 0.24
CA ILE A 191 3.18 4.77 1.26
C ILE A 191 1.72 4.99 1.61
N SER A 192 0.81 5.07 0.62
CA SER A 192 -0.63 5.17 0.86
C SER A 192 -1.16 4.01 1.70
N GLY A 193 -0.66 2.79 1.46
CA GLY A 193 -0.99 1.63 2.29
C GLY A 193 -0.57 1.78 3.75
N LEU A 194 0.62 2.34 4.00
CA LEU A 194 1.09 2.64 5.37
C LEU A 194 0.24 3.73 6.04
N VAL A 195 -0.14 4.77 5.30
CA VAL A 195 -1.02 5.84 5.79
C VAL A 195 -2.38 5.27 6.16
N ILE A 196 -2.99 4.43 5.31
CA ILE A 196 -4.27 3.76 5.60
C ILE A 196 -4.18 2.95 6.90
N LEU A 197 -3.09 2.20 7.11
CA LEU A 197 -2.90 1.40 8.32
C LEU A 197 -2.65 2.24 9.57
N ALA A 198 -1.99 3.41 9.43
CA ALA A 198 -1.69 4.31 10.53
C ALA A 198 -2.90 5.17 10.95
N GLU A 199 -3.54 5.83 9.99
CA GLU A 199 -4.63 6.76 10.23
C GLU A 199 -6.01 6.10 10.25
N ARG A 200 -6.14 4.92 9.62
CA ARG A 200 -7.35 4.10 9.56
C ARG A 200 -8.58 4.85 9.04
N PRO A 201 -8.51 5.60 7.93
CA PRO A 201 -9.69 6.19 7.31
C PRO A 201 -10.67 5.13 6.80
N ILE A 202 -10.18 3.93 6.56
CA ILE A 202 -10.95 2.72 6.27
C ILE A 202 -10.40 1.54 7.08
N THR A 203 -11.28 0.62 7.46
CA THR A 203 -10.92 -0.63 8.15
C THR A 203 -11.54 -1.84 7.42
N ILE A 204 -11.01 -3.04 7.73
CA ILE A 204 -11.59 -4.27 7.20
C ILE A 204 -13.02 -4.41 7.76
N GLY A 205 -13.97 -4.65 6.86
CA GLY A 205 -15.40 -4.72 7.21
C GLY A 205 -16.17 -3.45 6.84
N ASP A 206 -15.52 -2.30 6.66
CA ASP A 206 -16.18 -1.05 6.30
C ASP A 206 -16.82 -1.15 4.90
N ARG A 207 -17.98 -0.50 4.78
CA ARG A 207 -18.59 -0.25 3.47
C ARG A 207 -18.08 1.08 2.94
N VAL A 208 -17.43 1.02 1.80
CA VAL A 208 -16.81 2.19 1.17
C VAL A 208 -17.24 2.36 -0.28
N GLU A 209 -17.16 3.61 -0.73
CA GLU A 209 -17.26 3.96 -2.15
C GLU A 209 -16.01 4.76 -2.53
N VAL A 210 -15.26 4.24 -3.49
CA VAL A 210 -13.99 4.82 -3.97
C VAL A 210 -13.81 4.50 -5.45
N ALA A 211 -13.40 5.48 -6.23
CA ALA A 211 -13.13 5.32 -7.67
C ALA A 211 -14.28 4.63 -8.45
N GLY A 212 -15.55 4.91 -8.10
CA GLY A 212 -16.74 4.31 -8.71
C GLY A 212 -17.05 2.88 -8.25
N VAL A 213 -16.28 2.33 -7.30
CA VAL A 213 -16.52 1.00 -6.73
C VAL A 213 -17.17 1.15 -5.37
N THR A 214 -18.36 0.56 -5.19
CA THR A 214 -19.05 0.49 -3.90
C THR A 214 -19.03 -0.95 -3.39
N GLY A 215 -18.52 -1.17 -2.18
CA GLY A 215 -18.45 -2.51 -1.61
C GLY A 215 -17.91 -2.52 -0.19
N GLN A 216 -17.65 -3.72 0.32
CA GLN A 216 -17.06 -3.94 1.63
C GLN A 216 -15.55 -4.17 1.53
N VAL A 217 -14.78 -3.51 2.37
CA VAL A 217 -13.33 -3.74 2.48
C VAL A 217 -13.09 -5.13 3.05
N GLN A 218 -12.54 -6.03 2.23
CA GLN A 218 -12.24 -7.40 2.64
C GLN A 218 -10.80 -7.54 3.16
N LYS A 219 -9.85 -6.88 2.48
CA LYS A 219 -8.43 -7.00 2.83
C LYS A 219 -7.67 -5.76 2.39
N ILE A 220 -6.83 -5.24 3.28
CA ILE A 220 -5.86 -4.16 2.99
C ILE A 220 -4.49 -4.82 2.82
N ARG A 221 -3.86 -4.62 1.65
CA ARG A 221 -2.53 -5.13 1.32
C ARG A 221 -1.55 -3.97 1.22
N ALA A 222 -0.27 -4.28 1.09
CA ALA A 222 0.80 -3.28 1.04
C ALA A 222 0.60 -2.20 -0.04
N ARG A 223 0.08 -2.53 -1.23
CA ARG A 223 -0.11 -1.60 -2.34
C ARG A 223 -1.54 -1.47 -2.85
N SER A 224 -2.45 -2.29 -2.36
CA SER A 224 -3.85 -2.33 -2.85
C SER A 224 -4.79 -2.84 -1.77
N THR A 225 -6.01 -2.37 -1.81
CA THR A 225 -7.12 -2.81 -0.97
C THR A 225 -8.12 -3.60 -1.80
N VAL A 226 -8.61 -4.70 -1.28
CA VAL A 226 -9.64 -5.53 -1.92
C VAL A 226 -10.99 -5.10 -1.39
N VAL A 227 -11.85 -4.63 -2.30
CA VAL A 227 -13.24 -4.24 -2.03
C VAL A 227 -14.16 -5.23 -2.72
N VAL A 228 -15.07 -5.85 -2.00
CA VAL A 228 -16.05 -6.80 -2.54
C VAL A 228 -17.40 -6.13 -2.68
N THR A 229 -17.92 -6.11 -3.89
CA THR A 229 -19.25 -5.54 -4.19
C THR A 229 -20.39 -6.42 -3.69
N ASN A 230 -21.62 -5.91 -3.72
CA ASN A 230 -22.81 -6.70 -3.35
C ASN A 230 -23.06 -7.91 -4.27
N ASP A 231 -22.50 -7.87 -5.49
CA ASP A 231 -22.59 -8.96 -6.47
C ASP A 231 -21.47 -10.01 -6.26
N ASN A 232 -20.76 -9.92 -5.13
CA ASN A 232 -19.65 -10.79 -4.75
C ASN A 232 -18.45 -10.70 -5.73
N ILE A 233 -18.27 -9.54 -6.35
CA ILE A 233 -17.13 -9.27 -7.24
C ILE A 233 -16.03 -8.60 -6.42
N ALA A 234 -14.85 -9.22 -6.37
CA ALA A 234 -13.67 -8.65 -5.71
C ALA A 234 -12.96 -7.67 -6.65
N THR A 235 -12.99 -6.40 -6.31
CA THR A 235 -12.26 -5.33 -7.02
C THR A 235 -11.01 -4.97 -6.25
N ILE A 236 -9.87 -4.97 -6.95
CA ILE A 236 -8.57 -4.59 -6.39
C ILE A 236 -8.33 -3.12 -6.67
N VAL A 237 -8.44 -2.30 -5.64
CA VAL A 237 -8.27 -0.85 -5.72
C VAL A 237 -6.86 -0.48 -5.24
N PRO A 238 -6.06 0.26 -6.03
CA PRO A 238 -4.76 0.77 -5.58
C PRO A 238 -4.92 1.65 -4.33
N ASN A 239 -4.03 1.48 -3.34
CA ASN A 239 -4.14 2.23 -2.07
C ASN A 239 -4.08 3.74 -2.25
N GLN A 240 -3.35 4.20 -3.26
CA GLN A 240 -3.26 5.62 -3.60
C GLN A 240 -4.65 6.24 -3.84
N LYS A 241 -5.61 5.47 -4.40
CA LYS A 241 -6.98 5.96 -4.65
C LYS A 241 -7.75 6.31 -3.38
N PHE A 242 -7.40 5.71 -2.27
CA PHE A 242 -8.00 6.04 -0.97
C PHE A 242 -7.42 7.30 -0.33
N ILE A 243 -6.29 7.82 -0.83
CA ILE A 243 -5.60 9.00 -0.29
C ILE A 243 -5.75 10.21 -1.21
N ASP A 244 -5.68 10.01 -2.53
CA ASP A 244 -5.68 11.11 -3.51
C ASP A 244 -7.10 11.47 -4.02
N SER A 245 -8.13 10.71 -3.67
CA SER A 245 -9.50 10.99 -4.07
C SER A 245 -10.48 10.92 -2.87
N PRO A 246 -11.62 11.61 -2.96
CA PRO A 246 -12.66 11.49 -1.93
C PRO A 246 -13.12 10.04 -1.76
N VAL A 247 -13.19 9.59 -0.53
CA VAL A 247 -13.70 8.27 -0.15
C VAL A 247 -14.93 8.44 0.72
N THR A 248 -16.04 7.83 0.31
CA THR A 248 -17.22 7.75 1.16
C THR A 248 -17.14 6.48 1.99
N ASN A 249 -17.03 6.62 3.30
CA ASN A 249 -17.12 5.51 4.24
C ASN A 249 -18.49 5.55 4.94
N TRP A 250 -19.34 4.56 4.63
CA TRP A 250 -20.71 4.48 5.13
C TRP A 250 -20.83 3.99 6.57
N THR A 251 -19.74 3.46 7.13
CA THR A 251 -19.72 2.80 8.44
C THR A 251 -18.70 3.42 9.40
N TRP A 252 -18.06 4.52 8.99
CA TRP A 252 -17.02 5.16 9.78
C TRP A 252 -17.57 5.81 11.06
N GLY A 253 -17.19 5.25 12.19
CA GLY A 253 -17.55 5.74 13.52
C GLY A 253 -19.00 5.42 13.93
N ASP A 254 -20.00 5.76 13.13
CA ASP A 254 -21.40 5.47 13.38
C ASP A 254 -21.96 4.61 12.22
N PRO A 255 -22.40 3.38 12.47
CA PRO A 255 -22.93 2.50 11.41
C PRO A 255 -24.35 2.89 10.95
N ARG A 256 -24.99 3.88 11.59
CA ARG A 256 -26.34 4.31 11.22
C ARG A 256 -26.33 5.10 9.94
N VAL A 257 -27.00 4.58 8.92
CA VAL A 257 -27.13 5.21 7.62
C VAL A 257 -28.58 5.62 7.38
N ARG A 258 -28.75 6.82 6.81
CA ARG A 258 -30.05 7.36 6.45
C ARG A 258 -30.40 6.97 5.02
N PHE A 259 -31.54 6.31 4.85
CA PHE A 259 -32.09 5.95 3.56
C PHE A 259 -33.26 6.89 3.22
N ARG A 260 -33.32 7.28 1.95
CA ARG A 260 -34.40 8.10 1.39
C ARG A 260 -35.11 7.29 0.33
N ILE A 261 -36.44 7.21 0.45
CA ILE A 261 -37.29 6.43 -0.43
C ILE A 261 -38.33 7.39 -1.02
N PRO A 262 -38.24 7.72 -2.31
CA PRO A 262 -39.22 8.54 -2.98
C PRO A 262 -40.50 7.74 -3.22
N ILE A 263 -41.66 8.35 -2.93
CA ILE A 263 -42.97 7.75 -3.08
C ILE A 263 -43.91 8.79 -3.66
N GLY A 264 -44.70 8.42 -4.72
CA GLY A 264 -45.77 9.22 -5.24
C GLY A 264 -47.14 8.70 -4.79
N ALA A 265 -48.05 9.60 -4.40
CA ALA A 265 -49.45 9.31 -4.16
C ALA A 265 -50.33 10.12 -5.14
N ALA A 266 -51.48 9.61 -5.50
CA ALA A 266 -52.36 10.30 -6.42
C ALA A 266 -52.87 11.63 -5.89
N TYR A 267 -53.12 12.60 -6.78
CA TYR A 267 -53.82 13.82 -6.44
C TYR A 267 -55.19 13.49 -5.88
N GLY A 268 -55.62 14.19 -4.80
CA GLY A 268 -56.85 13.89 -4.08
C GLY A 268 -56.64 12.93 -2.89
N SER A 269 -55.47 12.31 -2.74
CA SER A 269 -55.15 11.55 -1.54
C SER A 269 -55.03 12.47 -0.33
N ASP A 270 -55.50 12.02 0.83
CA ASP A 270 -55.29 12.73 2.09
C ASP A 270 -53.77 12.66 2.51
N VAL A 271 -53.11 13.81 2.49
CA VAL A 271 -51.69 13.94 2.75
C VAL A 271 -51.31 13.40 4.15
N GLU A 272 -52.20 13.60 5.15
CA GLU A 272 -51.91 13.14 6.50
C GLU A 272 -52.05 11.62 6.63
N VAL A 273 -53.04 11.03 5.95
CA VAL A 273 -53.22 9.57 5.87
C VAL A 273 -52.00 8.94 5.16
N VAL A 274 -51.55 9.53 4.05
CA VAL A 274 -50.32 9.08 3.36
C VAL A 274 -49.11 9.12 4.29
N ARG A 275 -48.93 10.25 4.98
CA ARG A 275 -47.79 10.43 5.93
C ARG A 275 -47.82 9.37 7.01
N GLN A 276 -48.97 9.13 7.64
CA GLN A 276 -49.06 8.14 8.73
C GLN A 276 -48.86 6.72 8.22
N THR A 277 -49.41 6.37 7.08
CA THR A 277 -49.25 5.05 6.44
C THR A 277 -47.78 4.74 6.13
N LEU A 278 -47.02 5.72 5.64
CA LEU A 278 -45.60 5.58 5.38
C LEU A 278 -44.79 5.39 6.66
N ILE A 279 -45.10 6.14 7.70
CA ILE A 279 -44.45 6.00 9.03
C ILE A 279 -44.74 4.60 9.60
N GLU A 280 -45.97 4.11 9.51
CA GLU A 280 -46.32 2.77 9.99
C GLU A 280 -45.56 1.68 9.21
N ALA A 281 -45.54 1.78 7.88
CA ALA A 281 -44.78 0.84 7.05
C ALA A 281 -43.29 0.77 7.45
N ALA A 282 -42.70 1.93 7.79
CA ALA A 282 -41.31 1.98 8.24
C ALA A 282 -41.14 1.38 9.64
N LYS A 283 -42.07 1.68 10.58
CA LYS A 283 -41.99 1.17 11.97
C LYS A 283 -42.18 -0.35 12.05
N GLU A 284 -42.91 -0.94 11.15
CA GLU A 284 -43.11 -2.40 11.10
C GLU A 284 -41.89 -3.13 10.57
N HIS A 285 -40.97 -2.44 9.90
CA HIS A 285 -39.79 -3.07 9.35
C HIS A 285 -38.71 -3.27 10.45
N PRO A 286 -38.30 -4.52 10.74
CA PRO A 286 -37.45 -4.84 11.92
C PRO A 286 -36.05 -4.21 11.87
N LYS A 287 -35.58 -3.75 10.72
CA LYS A 287 -34.27 -3.12 10.53
C LYS A 287 -34.33 -1.59 10.47
N CYS A 288 -35.51 -1.00 10.58
CA CYS A 288 -35.66 0.44 10.78
C CYS A 288 -35.42 0.80 12.25
N LEU A 289 -34.61 1.83 12.48
CA LEU A 289 -34.38 2.33 13.84
C LEU A 289 -35.59 3.17 14.31
N ASN A 290 -35.88 3.11 15.61
CA ASN A 290 -36.86 3.98 16.26
C ASN A 290 -36.24 5.31 16.71
N ASP A 291 -34.93 5.36 16.85
CA ASP A 291 -34.14 6.56 17.16
C ASP A 291 -32.89 6.61 16.27
N PRO A 292 -32.77 7.55 15.33
CA PRO A 292 -33.80 8.55 14.96
C PRO A 292 -35.05 7.90 14.33
N ALA A 293 -36.23 8.44 14.70
CA ALA A 293 -37.52 7.91 14.22
C ALA A 293 -37.69 8.11 12.70
N PRO A 294 -38.43 7.22 12.02
CA PRO A 294 -38.87 7.44 10.65
C PRO A 294 -39.61 8.75 10.49
N SER A 295 -39.31 9.46 9.41
CA SER A 295 -39.95 10.74 9.07
C SER A 295 -40.37 10.77 7.60
N VAL A 296 -41.41 11.55 7.29
CA VAL A 296 -41.91 11.72 5.92
C VAL A 296 -41.87 13.20 5.57
N PHE A 297 -41.29 13.51 4.44
CA PHE A 297 -41.27 14.84 3.86
C PHE A 297 -42.18 14.87 2.67
N PHE A 298 -43.08 15.87 2.61
CA PHE A 298 -43.81 16.23 1.41
C PHE A 298 -42.88 17.08 0.56
N LYS A 299 -42.42 16.57 -0.55
CA LYS A 299 -41.35 17.16 -1.37
C LYS A 299 -41.84 18.17 -2.36
N ALA A 300 -42.87 17.81 -3.10
CA ALA A 300 -43.37 18.62 -4.18
C ALA A 300 -44.78 18.16 -4.66
N PHE A 301 -45.47 19.06 -5.35
CA PHE A 301 -46.58 18.75 -6.22
C PHE A 301 -45.95 18.37 -7.57
N GLY A 302 -45.87 17.07 -7.87
CA GLY A 302 -45.27 16.56 -9.10
C GLY A 302 -46.23 16.64 -10.29
N ASP A 303 -45.74 16.30 -11.48
CA ASP A 303 -46.53 16.39 -12.73
C ASP A 303 -47.80 15.50 -12.70
N SER A 304 -47.78 14.39 -11.98
CA SER A 304 -48.86 13.43 -11.88
C SER A 304 -49.10 12.87 -10.49
N SER A 305 -48.32 13.34 -9.49
CA SER A 305 -48.32 12.81 -8.13
C SER A 305 -48.09 13.87 -7.08
N LEU A 306 -48.54 13.59 -5.87
CA LEU A 306 -48.04 14.22 -4.66
C LEU A 306 -46.76 13.50 -4.23
N ASP A 307 -45.62 14.18 -4.30
CA ASP A 307 -44.30 13.56 -4.08
C ASP A 307 -43.91 13.60 -2.62
N PHE A 308 -43.69 12.43 -2.03
CA PHE A 308 -43.22 12.23 -0.67
C PHE A 308 -41.85 11.60 -0.67
N GLU A 309 -41.11 11.81 0.42
CA GLU A 309 -39.86 11.13 0.69
C GLU A 309 -39.93 10.53 2.10
N LEU A 310 -39.98 9.19 2.17
CA LEU A 310 -39.79 8.49 3.46
C LEU A 310 -38.36 8.41 3.80
N VAL A 311 -38.02 8.88 4.99
CA VAL A 311 -36.65 8.87 5.55
C VAL A 311 -36.60 7.90 6.72
N VAL A 312 -35.74 6.91 6.61
CA VAL A 312 -35.53 5.89 7.63
C VAL A 312 -34.05 5.72 7.92
N TRP A 313 -33.74 5.28 9.13
CA TRP A 313 -32.38 4.97 9.56
C TRP A 313 -32.21 3.47 9.79
N SER A 314 -31.05 2.93 9.43
CA SER A 314 -30.67 1.55 9.71
C SER A 314 -29.18 1.43 9.97
N SER A 315 -28.79 0.63 10.96
CA SER A 315 -27.40 0.31 11.26
C SER A 315 -26.91 -0.95 10.54
N GLU A 316 -27.82 -1.84 10.17
CA GLU A 316 -27.46 -3.15 9.61
C GLU A 316 -27.58 -3.19 8.07
N MET A 317 -28.39 -2.32 7.49
CA MET A 317 -28.73 -2.39 6.07
C MET A 317 -27.81 -1.56 5.15
N SER A 318 -26.81 -0.89 5.72
CA SER A 318 -25.76 -0.20 4.95
C SER A 318 -25.09 -1.11 3.92
N HIS A 319 -24.91 -2.40 4.24
CA HIS A 319 -24.30 -3.39 3.35
C HIS A 319 -25.26 -3.93 2.27
N ARG A 320 -26.58 -3.75 2.41
CA ARG A 320 -27.62 -4.27 1.48
C ARG A 320 -28.67 -3.22 1.17
N PRO A 321 -28.28 -2.03 0.66
CA PRO A 321 -29.20 -0.90 0.50
C PRO A 321 -30.34 -1.18 -0.49
N ALA A 322 -30.10 -1.92 -1.58
CA ALA A 322 -31.10 -2.26 -2.55
C ALA A 322 -32.19 -3.18 -1.96
N ARG A 323 -31.77 -4.19 -1.19
CA ARG A 323 -32.70 -5.08 -0.50
C ARG A 323 -33.57 -4.32 0.50
N PHE A 324 -32.97 -3.44 1.29
CA PHE A 324 -33.70 -2.67 2.28
C PHE A 324 -34.77 -1.77 1.64
N ARG A 325 -34.40 -1.08 0.54
CA ARG A 325 -35.38 -0.28 -0.23
C ARG A 325 -36.52 -1.15 -0.81
N SER A 326 -36.18 -2.32 -1.32
CA SER A 326 -37.16 -3.25 -1.87
C SER A 326 -38.12 -3.74 -0.77
N ASP A 327 -37.63 -4.15 0.37
CA ASP A 327 -38.43 -4.63 1.50
C ASP A 327 -39.41 -3.53 1.97
N LEU A 328 -38.93 -2.28 2.08
CA LEU A 328 -39.78 -1.13 2.41
C LEU A 328 -40.82 -0.81 1.31
N ASN A 329 -40.46 -0.89 0.04
CA ASN A 329 -41.42 -0.67 -1.06
C ASN A 329 -42.55 -1.70 -1.03
N PHE A 330 -42.24 -2.98 -0.74
CA PHE A 330 -43.31 -3.99 -0.55
C PHE A 330 -44.19 -3.69 0.67
N ALA A 331 -43.62 -3.25 1.77
CA ALA A 331 -44.38 -2.88 2.95
C ALA A 331 -45.30 -1.65 2.66
N ILE A 332 -44.74 -0.65 1.99
CA ILE A 332 -45.51 0.56 1.59
C ILE A 332 -46.65 0.19 0.65
N GLU A 333 -46.41 -0.60 -0.38
CA GLU A 333 -47.46 -1.03 -1.34
C GLU A 333 -48.60 -1.74 -0.62
N LYS A 334 -48.26 -2.69 0.27
CA LYS A 334 -49.26 -3.41 1.07
C LYS A 334 -50.10 -2.46 1.93
N LYS A 335 -49.49 -1.47 2.57
CA LYS A 335 -50.15 -0.48 3.42
C LYS A 335 -51.01 0.49 2.57
N PHE A 336 -50.49 0.96 1.44
CA PHE A 336 -51.23 1.84 0.54
C PHE A 336 -52.50 1.17 0.04
N ARG A 337 -52.42 -0.10 -0.35
CA ARG A 337 -53.60 -0.88 -0.76
C ARG A 337 -54.63 -1.00 0.38
N ALA A 338 -54.17 -1.26 1.61
CA ALA A 338 -55.06 -1.36 2.76
C ALA A 338 -55.74 -0.02 3.10
N ALA A 339 -55.00 1.09 2.99
CA ALA A 339 -55.50 2.44 3.23
C ALA A 339 -56.22 3.05 2.04
N LYS A 340 -56.37 2.31 0.94
CA LYS A 340 -57.00 2.78 -0.34
C LYS A 340 -56.30 4.03 -0.91
N ILE A 341 -55.00 4.16 -0.68
CA ILE A 341 -54.17 5.20 -1.28
C ILE A 341 -53.80 4.75 -2.69
N GLU A 342 -54.13 5.55 -3.68
CA GLU A 342 -53.83 5.23 -5.07
C GLU A 342 -52.43 5.66 -5.46
N ILE A 343 -51.72 4.77 -6.18
CA ILE A 343 -50.45 5.08 -6.83
C ILE A 343 -50.79 5.60 -8.23
N PRO A 344 -50.44 6.86 -8.55
CA PRO A 344 -50.93 7.50 -9.75
C PRO A 344 -50.30 6.95 -11.02
N PHE A 345 -51.13 6.83 -12.05
CA PHE A 345 -50.66 6.72 -13.42
C PHE A 345 -50.28 8.11 -13.96
N PRO A 346 -49.46 8.21 -15.02
CA PRO A 346 -49.21 9.48 -15.67
C PRO A 346 -50.49 10.16 -16.10
N GLN A 347 -50.76 11.38 -15.62
CA GLN A 347 -51.91 12.18 -15.96
C GLN A 347 -51.57 13.08 -17.14
N ARG A 348 -52.51 13.17 -18.12
CA ARG A 348 -52.37 14.06 -19.28
C ARG A 348 -53.70 14.71 -19.61
N ASP A 349 -53.72 16.01 -19.63
CA ASP A 349 -54.82 16.76 -20.15
C ASP A 349 -54.72 16.83 -21.68
N LEU A 350 -55.73 16.28 -22.39
CA LEU A 350 -55.76 16.31 -23.84
C LEU A 350 -56.64 17.47 -24.31
N ASN A 351 -56.04 18.47 -24.93
CA ASN A 351 -56.78 19.56 -25.56
C ASN A 351 -56.90 19.31 -27.06
N ILE A 352 -58.09 18.88 -27.51
CA ILE A 352 -58.40 18.57 -28.92
C ILE A 352 -58.80 19.85 -29.61
N ARG A 353 -57.90 20.43 -30.40
CA ARG A 353 -58.15 21.70 -31.14
C ARG A 353 -58.97 21.54 -32.46
N SER A 354 -58.96 20.34 -33.05
CA SER A 354 -59.67 20.03 -34.29
C SER A 354 -59.96 18.54 -34.37
N GLY A 355 -61.10 18.16 -34.94
CA GLY A 355 -61.62 16.79 -35.11
C GLY A 355 -62.72 16.43 -34.12
N VAL A 356 -63.30 15.25 -34.31
CA VAL A 356 -64.36 14.68 -33.45
C VAL A 356 -63.78 13.53 -32.66
N LEU A 357 -63.86 13.62 -31.34
CA LEU A 357 -63.52 12.50 -30.48
C LEU A 357 -64.63 11.47 -30.52
N ARG A 358 -64.42 10.32 -31.11
CA ARG A 358 -65.32 9.18 -31.00
C ARG A 358 -64.99 8.38 -29.78
N VAL A 359 -65.82 8.50 -28.75
CA VAL A 359 -65.68 7.65 -27.55
C VAL A 359 -66.51 6.42 -27.78
N ASP A 360 -65.96 5.25 -27.90
CA ASP A 360 -66.65 3.99 -27.97
C ASP A 360 -67.01 3.53 -26.54
N THR A 361 -68.29 3.73 -26.20
CA THR A 361 -68.86 3.42 -24.88
C THR A 361 -69.36 1.98 -24.77
N ARG A 362 -69.06 1.13 -25.74
CA ARG A 362 -69.63 -0.24 -25.80
C ARG A 362 -69.21 -1.13 -24.60
N ASP A 363 -68.14 -0.79 -23.89
CA ASP A 363 -67.72 -1.54 -22.70
C ASP A 363 -68.25 -0.93 -21.39
N ALA A 364 -68.87 0.24 -21.41
CA ALA A 364 -69.36 0.89 -20.20
C ALA A 364 -70.83 0.45 -19.81
N GLU A 365 -71.50 -0.26 -20.68
CA GLU A 365 -72.85 -0.75 -20.43
C GLU A 365 -72.96 -2.27 -20.46
N LYS A 366 -72.08 -2.97 -19.73
CA LYS A 366 -72.40 -4.35 -19.40
C LYS A 366 -72.99 -4.36 -17.99
N PRO A 367 -74.35 -4.45 -17.84
CA PRO A 367 -74.92 -4.61 -16.51
C PRO A 367 -74.41 -5.88 -15.90
N PRO A 368 -74.23 -5.95 -14.55
CA PRO A 368 -73.88 -7.18 -13.89
C PRO A 368 -74.90 -8.27 -14.29
N ALA A 369 -74.35 -9.42 -14.71
CA ALA A 369 -75.20 -10.57 -15.08
C ALA A 369 -76.17 -10.88 -13.93
N ASP A 370 -77.43 -10.58 -14.14
CA ASP A 370 -78.50 -10.84 -13.21
C ASP A 370 -78.56 -12.32 -12.88
N SER A 371 -78.56 -12.59 -11.61
CA SER A 371 -78.92 -13.84 -11.02
C SER A 371 -80.26 -14.37 -11.61
N GLN A 372 -80.17 -15.41 -12.40
CA GLN A 372 -81.39 -16.15 -12.76
C GLN A 372 -81.90 -16.79 -11.46
N PRO A 373 -83.24 -16.64 -11.16
CA PRO A 373 -83.86 -17.37 -10.08
C PRO A 373 -83.96 -18.85 -10.44
N ASN A 374 -83.49 -19.71 -9.55
CA ASN A 374 -83.80 -21.14 -9.59
C ASN A 374 -85.32 -21.35 -9.53
N GLU A 375 -85.91 -21.82 -10.59
CA GLU A 375 -87.18 -22.47 -10.54
C GLU A 375 -87.02 -23.98 -10.57
N THR A 376 -87.50 -24.55 -9.47
CA THR A 376 -87.95 -25.95 -9.18
C THR A 376 -86.96 -27.09 -9.50
#